data_f0366216b80769b7e78a98fc98d2078c
#
_entry.id   f0366216b80769b7e78a98fc98d2078c
#
_cell.length_a   1.000
_cell.length_b   1.000
_cell.length_c   1.000
_cell.angle_alpha   90.00
_cell.angle_beta   90.00
_cell.angle_gamma   90.00
#
_symmetry.space_group_name_H-M   'P 1'
#
loop_
_entity.id
_entity.type
_entity.pdbx_description
1 polymer ?
#
loop_
_entity_poly.entity_id
_entity_poly.type
_entity_poly.pdbx_seq_one_letter_code
_entity_poly.pdbx_strand_id
1 'polypeptide(L)'
;MDWQTLLTRERLGKPVHSNDELGRSAFHKDHDRIIFSGAFRRLGRKTQVHPVSSNDHIHTRLTHSLEVACVGRSLGMRVGEILREELPEWCDPSDLGVIVQSACLAHDIGNPPFGHSGEDAIRNWFQQAAGRGWLDEMSDAERSDFLHFEGNAQGFRVLTQLEYHQFDGGTRLTYATLGTYLKYPWTSRHAEALGYKKHKFGCYQSELPLLEQITHKLGMPQLDDERWARHPLVYLMEAADDMRNFHRYERPASCLLSEALLGRLRLSLRYIRKA
;
A
#
# COMPACT_ATOMS: atom_id res chain seq x y z
N MET A 1 -9.63 0.16 -17.54
CA MET A 1 -9.77 -0.63 -16.29
C MET A 1 -11.26 -0.79 -16.01
N ASP A 2 -11.67 -1.93 -15.46
CA ASP A 2 -13.06 -2.26 -15.20
C ASP A 2 -13.26 -2.64 -13.72
N TRP A 3 -14.32 -2.13 -13.08
CA TRP A 3 -14.58 -2.35 -11.66
C TRP A 3 -14.84 -3.83 -11.31
N GLN A 4 -15.40 -4.61 -12.24
CA GLN A 4 -15.57 -6.05 -12.06
C GLN A 4 -14.24 -6.76 -11.80
N THR A 5 -13.22 -6.37 -12.55
CA THR A 5 -11.87 -6.93 -12.46
C THR A 5 -11.08 -6.33 -11.30
N LEU A 6 -11.14 -5.01 -11.13
CA LEU A 6 -10.42 -4.29 -10.08
C LEU A 6 -10.83 -4.68 -8.65
N LEU A 7 -12.09 -5.07 -8.44
CA LEU A 7 -12.64 -5.42 -7.13
C LEU A 7 -12.69 -6.94 -6.90
N THR A 8 -11.92 -7.73 -7.66
CA THR A 8 -11.93 -9.19 -7.51
C THR A 8 -11.68 -9.64 -6.08
N ARG A 9 -12.46 -10.64 -5.63
CA ARG A 9 -12.33 -11.29 -4.31
C ARG A 9 -11.31 -12.42 -4.29
N GLU A 10 -10.70 -12.73 -5.44
CA GLU A 10 -9.62 -13.71 -5.53
C GLU A 10 -8.43 -13.28 -4.69
N ARG A 11 -7.70 -14.28 -4.17
CA ARG A 11 -6.58 -14.09 -3.24
C ARG A 11 -5.27 -14.56 -3.83
N LEU A 12 -4.21 -13.82 -3.56
CA LEU A 12 -2.86 -14.28 -3.90
C LEU A 12 -2.56 -15.60 -3.18
N GLY A 13 -1.98 -16.58 -3.90
CA GLY A 13 -1.59 -17.87 -3.33
C GLY A 13 -2.75 -18.80 -2.93
N LYS A 14 -3.99 -18.48 -3.34
CA LYS A 14 -5.15 -19.34 -3.06
C LYS A 14 -5.99 -19.53 -4.33
N PRO A 15 -6.01 -20.73 -4.91
CA PRO A 15 -6.64 -20.96 -6.23
C PRO A 15 -8.18 -20.99 -6.22
N VAL A 16 -8.82 -21.01 -5.04
CA VAL A 16 -10.28 -21.17 -4.94
C VAL A 16 -10.91 -19.98 -4.23
N HIS A 17 -12.01 -19.48 -4.78
CA HIS A 17 -12.87 -18.49 -4.12
C HIS A 17 -13.33 -19.04 -2.77
N SER A 18 -13.05 -18.34 -1.70
CA SER A 18 -13.77 -18.57 -0.45
C SER A 18 -15.14 -17.93 -0.61
N ASN A 19 -16.21 -18.69 -0.47
CA ASN A 19 -17.55 -18.12 -0.35
C ASN A 19 -17.54 -17.07 0.75
N ASP A 20 -18.20 -15.93 0.48
CA ASP A 20 -18.39 -14.94 1.51
C ASP A 20 -19.24 -15.54 2.63
N GLU A 21 -18.87 -15.24 3.85
CA GLU A 21 -19.68 -15.55 5.02
C GLU A 21 -20.77 -14.49 5.12
N LEU A 22 -21.94 -14.88 5.58
CA LEU A 22 -23.04 -13.94 5.78
C LEU A 22 -22.58 -12.77 6.67
N GLY A 23 -22.68 -11.54 6.14
CA GLY A 23 -22.28 -10.32 6.84
C GLY A 23 -20.77 -10.04 6.88
N ARG A 24 -19.93 -10.84 6.18
CA ARG A 24 -18.48 -10.67 6.19
C ARG A 24 -17.86 -10.96 4.82
N SER A 25 -17.56 -9.89 4.08
CA SER A 25 -16.93 -10.03 2.75
C SER A 25 -15.47 -10.49 2.81
N ALA A 26 -14.91 -10.85 1.66
CA ALA A 26 -13.50 -11.19 1.53
C ALA A 26 -12.58 -10.05 2.01
N PHE A 27 -12.99 -8.80 1.84
CA PHE A 27 -12.22 -7.62 2.22
C PHE A 27 -12.16 -7.41 3.74
N HIS A 28 -13.22 -7.76 4.48
CA HIS A 28 -13.18 -7.79 5.94
C HIS A 28 -12.15 -8.81 6.46
N LYS A 29 -12.00 -9.94 5.77
CA LYS A 29 -10.96 -10.93 6.10
C LYS A 29 -9.56 -10.39 5.85
N ASP A 30 -9.36 -9.52 4.87
CA ASP A 30 -8.07 -8.85 4.62
C ASP A 30 -7.71 -7.88 5.75
N HIS A 31 -8.68 -7.07 6.17
CA HIS A 31 -8.52 -6.18 7.30
C HIS A 31 -8.03 -6.95 8.55
N ASP A 32 -8.71 -8.04 8.88
CA ASP A 32 -8.35 -8.84 10.05
C ASP A 32 -6.96 -9.48 9.91
N ARG A 33 -6.62 -10.01 8.73
CA ARG A 33 -5.30 -10.61 8.47
C ARG A 33 -4.17 -9.61 8.68
N ILE A 34 -4.36 -8.36 8.26
CA ILE A 34 -3.36 -7.29 8.46
C ILE A 34 -3.24 -6.97 9.95
N ILE A 35 -4.34 -6.72 10.64
CA ILE A 35 -4.32 -6.35 12.08
C ILE A 35 -3.71 -7.46 12.94
N PHE A 36 -4.00 -8.72 12.65
CA PHE A 36 -3.46 -9.85 13.40
C PHE A 36 -2.02 -10.23 13.01
N SER A 37 -1.44 -9.61 11.96
CA SER A 37 -0.07 -9.90 11.54
C SER A 37 0.98 -9.41 12.54
N GLY A 38 2.10 -10.11 12.61
CA GLY A 38 3.25 -9.71 13.43
C GLY A 38 3.88 -8.42 12.94
N ALA A 39 3.91 -8.23 11.62
CA ALA A 39 4.46 -7.03 10.99
C ALA A 39 3.66 -5.77 11.34
N PHE A 40 2.32 -5.83 11.34
CA PHE A 40 1.47 -4.72 11.77
C PHE A 40 1.69 -4.37 13.26
N ARG A 41 1.73 -5.37 14.13
CA ARG A 41 2.00 -5.16 15.56
C ARG A 41 3.34 -4.51 15.83
N ARG A 42 4.37 -4.81 15.01
CA ARG A 42 5.70 -4.17 15.11
C ARG A 42 5.67 -2.66 14.87
N LEU A 43 4.68 -2.13 14.16
CA LEU A 43 4.52 -0.69 13.99
C LEU A 43 4.37 0.05 15.34
N GLY A 44 3.87 -0.61 16.38
CA GLY A 44 3.80 -0.07 17.74
C GLY A 44 5.17 0.20 18.38
N ARG A 45 6.25 -0.35 17.84
CA ARG A 45 7.63 -0.11 18.30
C ARG A 45 8.43 0.78 17.35
N LYS A 46 7.80 1.31 16.30
CA LYS A 46 8.40 2.26 15.37
C LYS A 46 7.81 3.64 15.61
N THR A 47 8.67 4.63 15.89
CA THR A 47 8.25 6.02 16.07
C THR A 47 7.81 6.64 14.76
N GLN A 48 6.83 7.55 14.83
CA GLN A 48 6.41 8.33 13.65
C GLN A 48 7.28 9.59 13.48
N VAL A 49 7.67 10.26 14.58
CA VAL A 49 8.43 11.52 14.52
C VAL A 49 9.54 11.61 15.57
N HIS A 50 9.23 11.41 16.85
CA HIS A 50 10.19 11.59 17.94
C HIS A 50 10.61 10.23 18.53
N PRO A 51 11.89 9.84 18.40
CA PRO A 51 12.34 8.50 18.80
C PRO A 51 12.44 8.31 20.32
N VAL A 52 12.63 9.39 21.06
CA VAL A 52 12.84 9.31 22.53
C VAL A 52 11.99 10.36 23.22
N SER A 53 10.96 9.94 23.91
CA SER A 53 10.16 10.80 24.77
C SER A 53 9.66 9.99 25.96
N SER A 54 9.61 10.62 27.10
CA SER A 54 9.02 10.07 28.33
C SER A 54 7.49 10.22 28.39
N ASN A 55 6.87 10.74 27.34
CA ASN A 55 5.44 11.01 27.27
C ASN A 55 4.71 9.90 26.52
N ASP A 56 3.69 9.30 27.13
CA ASP A 56 2.86 8.22 26.57
C ASP A 56 1.97 8.66 25.39
N HIS A 57 1.84 9.96 25.13
CA HIS A 57 1.09 10.52 23.98
C HIS A 57 1.85 10.50 22.65
N ILE A 58 2.93 9.70 22.55
CA ILE A 58 3.72 9.64 21.32
C ILE A 58 2.97 8.86 20.25
N HIS A 59 2.90 9.44 19.06
CA HIS A 59 2.43 8.74 17.88
C HIS A 59 3.46 7.72 17.41
N THR A 60 3.08 6.45 17.49
CA THR A 60 3.77 5.35 16.81
C THR A 60 3.25 5.20 15.39
N ARG A 61 3.97 4.46 14.54
CA ARG A 61 3.44 4.11 13.21
C ARG A 61 2.15 3.30 13.28
N LEU A 62 1.93 2.54 14.36
CA LEU A 62 0.69 1.81 14.60
C LEU A 62 -0.50 2.76 14.74
N THR A 63 -0.39 3.74 15.64
CA THR A 63 -1.48 4.71 15.86
C THR A 63 -1.72 5.56 14.63
N HIS A 64 -0.67 5.98 13.92
CA HIS A 64 -0.77 6.65 12.63
C HIS A 64 -1.54 5.82 11.61
N SER A 65 -1.15 4.55 11.39
CA SER A 65 -1.83 3.67 10.43
C SER A 65 -3.31 3.45 10.77
N LEU A 66 -3.67 3.37 12.07
CA LEU A 66 -5.06 3.28 12.51
C LEU A 66 -5.86 4.54 12.18
N GLU A 67 -5.28 5.72 12.40
CA GLU A 67 -5.92 7.01 12.11
C GLU A 67 -6.09 7.20 10.60
N VAL A 68 -5.07 6.91 9.79
CA VAL A 68 -5.15 6.92 8.32
C VAL A 68 -6.21 5.95 7.84
N ALA A 69 -6.31 4.76 8.44
CA ALA A 69 -7.31 3.76 8.08
C ALA A 69 -8.75 4.22 8.36
N CYS A 70 -8.99 4.98 9.44
CA CYS A 70 -10.30 5.57 9.71
C CYS A 70 -10.72 6.58 8.64
N VAL A 71 -9.77 7.45 8.22
CA VAL A 71 -10.01 8.41 7.14
C VAL A 71 -10.22 7.69 5.81
N GLY A 72 -9.34 6.74 5.48
CA GLY A 72 -9.42 5.95 4.24
C GLY A 72 -10.73 5.20 4.10
N ARG A 73 -11.23 4.59 5.19
CA ARG A 73 -12.55 3.95 5.20
C ARG A 73 -13.65 4.94 4.83
N SER A 74 -13.65 6.11 5.45
CA SER A 74 -14.68 7.13 5.19
C SER A 74 -14.65 7.62 3.74
N LEU A 75 -13.45 7.80 3.16
CA LEU A 75 -13.27 8.16 1.76
C LEU A 75 -13.75 7.04 0.82
N GLY A 76 -13.36 5.80 1.10
CA GLY A 76 -13.75 4.63 0.31
C GLY A 76 -15.25 4.41 0.31
N MET A 77 -15.91 4.49 1.47
CA MET A 77 -17.37 4.41 1.58
C MET A 77 -18.07 5.51 0.75
N ARG A 78 -17.57 6.75 0.84
CA ARG A 78 -18.13 7.87 0.06
C ARG A 78 -17.98 7.66 -1.44
N VAL A 79 -16.85 7.17 -1.89
CA VAL A 79 -16.61 6.85 -3.31
C VAL A 79 -17.46 5.67 -3.75
N GLY A 80 -17.62 4.65 -2.92
CA GLY A 80 -18.51 3.53 -3.18
C GLY A 80 -19.95 3.97 -3.44
N GLU A 81 -20.49 4.89 -2.62
CA GLU A 81 -21.82 5.46 -2.85
C GLU A 81 -21.91 6.25 -4.17
N ILE A 82 -20.88 7.00 -4.54
CA ILE A 82 -20.84 7.77 -5.80
C ILE A 82 -20.79 6.84 -7.03
N LEU A 83 -20.14 5.70 -6.88
CA LEU A 83 -19.92 4.72 -7.97
C LEU A 83 -20.94 3.58 -7.93
N ARG A 84 -21.96 3.61 -7.07
CA ARG A 84 -22.90 2.50 -6.81
C ARG A 84 -23.41 1.82 -8.10
N GLU A 85 -23.78 2.60 -9.10
CA GLU A 85 -24.30 2.09 -10.37
C GLU A 85 -23.22 1.50 -11.29
N GLU A 86 -21.92 1.78 -10.99
CA GLU A 86 -20.78 1.29 -11.75
C GLU A 86 -20.16 0.04 -11.09
N LEU A 87 -20.54 -0.26 -9.84
CA LEU A 87 -20.00 -1.39 -9.08
C LEU A 87 -20.62 -2.73 -9.53
N PRO A 88 -19.91 -3.85 -9.39
CA PRO A 88 -20.49 -5.18 -9.56
C PRO A 88 -21.69 -5.39 -8.62
N GLU A 89 -22.73 -6.10 -9.07
CA GLU A 89 -23.94 -6.38 -8.27
C GLU A 89 -23.63 -7.04 -6.92
N TRP A 90 -22.58 -7.82 -6.84
CA TRP A 90 -22.14 -8.51 -5.63
C TRP A 90 -21.33 -7.64 -4.65
N CYS A 91 -20.92 -6.44 -5.07
CA CYS A 91 -20.05 -5.55 -4.29
C CYS A 91 -20.91 -4.50 -3.57
N ASP A 92 -20.91 -4.53 -2.25
CA ASP A 92 -21.53 -3.45 -1.49
C ASP A 92 -20.66 -2.19 -1.58
N PRO A 93 -21.21 -0.99 -1.77
CA PRO A 93 -20.47 0.25 -1.77
C PRO A 93 -19.55 0.43 -0.55
N SER A 94 -19.90 -0.09 0.61
CA SER A 94 -19.08 -0.06 1.81
C SER A 94 -17.81 -0.92 1.70
N ASP A 95 -17.78 -1.93 0.81
CA ASP A 95 -16.60 -2.76 0.57
C ASP A 95 -15.40 -1.93 0.08
N LEU A 96 -15.63 -0.87 -0.71
CA LEU A 96 -14.57 0.06 -1.11
C LEU A 96 -13.94 0.72 0.13
N GLY A 97 -14.76 1.03 1.14
CA GLY A 97 -14.26 1.53 2.42
C GLY A 97 -13.35 0.54 3.12
N VAL A 98 -13.71 -0.75 3.13
CA VAL A 98 -12.92 -1.80 3.78
C VAL A 98 -11.60 -2.08 3.02
N ILE A 99 -11.64 -2.08 1.67
CA ILE A 99 -10.43 -2.22 0.84
C ILE A 99 -9.43 -1.09 1.13
N VAL A 100 -9.89 0.17 1.05
CA VAL A 100 -9.03 1.34 1.31
C VAL A 100 -8.54 1.33 2.76
N GLN A 101 -9.40 1.01 3.73
CA GLN A 101 -9.00 0.86 5.13
C GLN A 101 -7.88 -0.15 5.31
N SER A 102 -7.99 -1.32 4.68
CA SER A 102 -6.99 -2.39 4.74
C SER A 102 -5.66 -1.96 4.13
N ALA A 103 -5.69 -1.29 2.98
CA ALA A 103 -4.49 -0.73 2.36
C ALA A 103 -3.83 0.35 3.24
N CYS A 104 -4.63 1.22 3.88
CA CYS A 104 -4.15 2.23 4.83
C CYS A 104 -3.51 1.59 6.07
N LEU A 105 -4.05 0.51 6.61
CA LEU A 105 -3.40 -0.21 7.72
C LEU A 105 -2.01 -0.73 7.33
N ALA A 106 -1.87 -1.20 6.10
CA ALA A 106 -0.64 -1.83 5.62
C ALA A 106 0.41 -0.84 5.09
N HIS A 107 0.05 0.42 4.78
CA HIS A 107 0.89 1.33 3.99
C HIS A 107 2.31 1.56 4.55
N ASP A 108 2.46 1.53 5.86
CA ASP A 108 3.73 1.79 6.58
C ASP A 108 4.45 0.50 7.03
N ILE A 109 3.93 -0.69 6.70
CA ILE A 109 4.37 -1.97 7.27
C ILE A 109 5.84 -2.29 6.96
N GLY A 110 6.33 -1.88 5.80
CA GLY A 110 7.70 -2.11 5.33
C GLY A 110 8.71 -1.03 5.74
N ASN A 111 8.26 0.08 6.32
CA ASN A 111 9.16 1.15 6.71
C ASN A 111 10.12 0.69 7.81
N PRO A 112 11.43 1.00 7.70
CA PRO A 112 12.40 0.69 8.74
C PRO A 112 12.19 1.59 9.98
N PRO A 113 12.82 1.28 11.12
CA PRO A 113 12.93 2.22 12.23
C PRO A 113 13.47 3.57 11.73
N PHE A 114 12.97 4.67 12.27
CA PHE A 114 13.31 6.06 11.90
C PHE A 114 12.88 6.49 10.48
N GLY A 115 12.02 5.71 9.81
CA GLY A 115 11.43 6.08 8.51
C GLY A 115 12.47 6.39 7.44
N HIS A 116 12.35 7.56 6.79
CA HIS A 116 13.26 7.95 5.70
C HIS A 116 14.74 8.02 6.12
N SER A 117 15.04 8.44 7.34
CA SER A 117 16.42 8.42 7.85
C SER A 117 16.95 6.99 7.96
N GLY A 118 16.08 6.04 8.32
CA GLY A 118 16.42 4.61 8.31
C GLY A 118 16.63 4.06 6.91
N GLU A 119 15.80 4.45 5.94
CA GLU A 119 16.00 4.11 4.53
C GLU A 119 17.34 4.64 4.00
N ASP A 120 17.65 5.91 4.30
CA ASP A 120 18.92 6.53 3.88
C ASP A 120 20.12 5.83 4.51
N ALA A 121 20.05 5.45 5.77
CA ALA A 121 21.10 4.70 6.44
C ALA A 121 21.34 3.32 5.78
N ILE A 122 20.28 2.61 5.42
CA ILE A 122 20.35 1.33 4.71
C ILE A 122 20.97 1.53 3.32
N ARG A 123 20.51 2.51 2.54
CA ARG A 123 21.07 2.85 1.21
C ARG A 123 22.55 3.17 1.29
N ASN A 124 22.94 4.04 2.22
CA ASN A 124 24.33 4.43 2.41
C ASN A 124 25.23 3.23 2.75
N TRP A 125 24.73 2.31 3.57
CA TRP A 125 25.46 1.09 3.90
C TRP A 125 25.69 0.22 2.66
N PHE A 126 24.65 0.00 1.84
CA PHE A 126 24.76 -0.79 0.61
C PHE A 126 25.63 -0.10 -0.46
N GLN A 127 25.62 1.23 -0.56
CA GLN A 127 26.54 1.97 -1.43
C GLN A 127 28.02 1.74 -1.04
N GLN A 128 28.30 1.73 0.27
CA GLN A 128 29.66 1.40 0.75
C GLN A 128 30.01 -0.07 0.50
N ALA A 129 29.07 -0.99 0.67
CA ALA A 129 29.25 -2.41 0.39
C ALA A 129 29.53 -2.66 -1.11
N ALA A 130 28.81 -1.97 -2.00
CA ALA A 130 29.06 -2.00 -3.45
C ALA A 130 30.46 -1.49 -3.81
N GLY A 131 30.91 -0.39 -3.19
CA GLY A 131 32.26 0.12 -3.35
C GLY A 131 33.39 -0.83 -2.89
N ARG A 132 33.03 -1.85 -2.08
CA ARG A 132 33.92 -2.94 -1.65
C ARG A 132 33.81 -4.22 -2.49
N GLY A 133 32.99 -4.21 -3.55
CA GLY A 133 32.75 -5.37 -4.41
C GLY A 133 31.81 -6.42 -3.82
N TRP A 134 31.11 -6.17 -2.71
CA TRP A 134 30.26 -7.15 -2.05
C TRP A 134 28.96 -7.46 -2.81
N LEU A 135 28.63 -6.63 -3.79
CA LEU A 135 27.42 -6.80 -4.63
C LEU A 135 27.76 -7.21 -6.08
N ASP A 136 29.03 -7.57 -6.38
CA ASP A 136 29.48 -7.80 -7.75
C ASP A 136 28.93 -9.09 -8.38
N GLU A 137 28.48 -10.06 -7.56
CA GLU A 137 27.84 -11.28 -8.03
C GLU A 137 26.34 -11.11 -8.34
N MET A 138 25.75 -9.97 -7.97
CA MET A 138 24.34 -9.68 -8.21
C MET A 138 24.11 -9.14 -9.62
N SER A 139 22.96 -9.41 -10.20
CA SER A 139 22.52 -8.73 -11.41
C SER A 139 22.37 -7.21 -11.16
N ASP A 140 22.42 -6.40 -12.21
CA ASP A 140 22.22 -4.94 -12.10
C ASP A 140 20.87 -4.59 -11.47
N ALA A 141 19.85 -5.38 -11.76
CA ALA A 141 18.50 -5.20 -11.23
C ALA A 141 18.45 -5.44 -9.72
N GLU A 142 19.02 -6.55 -9.24
CA GLU A 142 19.10 -6.86 -7.81
C GLU A 142 19.98 -5.84 -7.07
N ARG A 143 21.08 -5.45 -7.68
CA ARG A 143 21.98 -4.41 -7.15
C ARG A 143 21.24 -3.09 -6.97
N SER A 144 20.42 -2.68 -7.95
CA SER A 144 19.57 -1.48 -7.87
C SER A 144 18.61 -1.54 -6.69
N ASP A 145 18.00 -2.69 -6.40
CA ASP A 145 17.08 -2.87 -5.25
C ASP A 145 17.76 -2.57 -3.91
N PHE A 146 19.01 -3.02 -3.74
CA PHE A 146 19.78 -2.77 -2.51
C PHE A 146 20.26 -1.31 -2.41
N LEU A 147 20.72 -0.74 -3.52
CA LEU A 147 21.22 0.64 -3.55
C LEU A 147 20.12 1.68 -3.33
N HIS A 148 18.88 1.34 -3.69
CA HIS A 148 17.72 2.23 -3.61
C HIS A 148 16.68 1.77 -2.60
N PHE A 149 17.02 0.94 -1.63
CA PHE A 149 16.09 0.37 -0.63
C PHE A 149 14.86 1.27 -0.38
N GLU A 150 13.66 0.70 -0.45
CA GLU A 150 12.40 1.43 -0.38
C GLU A 150 11.39 0.70 0.54
N GLY A 151 10.82 1.42 1.49
CA GLY A 151 9.85 0.88 2.44
C GLY A 151 8.60 0.31 1.79
N ASN A 152 8.11 0.90 0.69
CA ASN A 152 6.93 0.37 -0.02
C ASN A 152 7.22 -1.01 -0.63
N ALA A 153 8.38 -1.19 -1.27
CA ALA A 153 8.79 -2.48 -1.81
C ALA A 153 8.99 -3.51 -0.70
N GLN A 154 9.64 -3.11 0.40
CA GLN A 154 9.78 -3.98 1.57
C GLN A 154 8.43 -4.39 2.16
N GLY A 155 7.46 -3.48 2.20
CA GLY A 155 6.10 -3.79 2.65
C GLY A 155 5.39 -4.78 1.74
N PHE A 156 5.55 -4.65 0.43
CA PHE A 156 5.03 -5.62 -0.53
C PHE A 156 5.62 -7.02 -0.28
N ARG A 157 6.94 -7.14 -0.12
CA ARG A 157 7.60 -8.41 0.26
C ARG A 157 7.08 -8.97 1.59
N VAL A 158 6.91 -8.13 2.61
CA VAL A 158 6.37 -8.56 3.90
C VAL A 158 4.98 -9.15 3.74
N LEU A 159 4.08 -8.48 3.02
CA LEU A 159 2.70 -8.90 2.84
C LEU A 159 2.55 -10.16 1.97
N THR A 160 3.39 -10.32 0.96
CA THR A 160 3.22 -11.37 -0.06
C THR A 160 4.07 -12.61 0.18
N GLN A 161 5.13 -12.49 1.02
CA GLN A 161 6.07 -13.59 1.24
C GLN A 161 6.45 -13.84 2.70
N LEU A 162 6.72 -12.80 3.50
CA LEU A 162 7.34 -13.00 4.82
C LEU A 162 6.33 -13.26 5.94
N GLU A 163 5.21 -12.53 5.96
CA GLU A 163 4.14 -12.83 6.91
C GLU A 163 3.43 -14.11 6.47
N TYR A 164 3.28 -15.05 7.41
CA TYR A 164 2.74 -16.39 7.13
C TYR A 164 3.47 -17.11 5.99
N HIS A 165 4.80 -17.03 5.99
CA HIS A 165 5.71 -17.57 4.97
C HIS A 165 5.48 -19.07 4.62
N GLN A 166 4.81 -19.84 5.49
CA GLN A 166 4.41 -21.23 5.22
C GLN A 166 3.32 -21.36 4.14
N PHE A 167 2.76 -20.27 3.68
CA PHE A 167 1.72 -20.23 2.66
C PHE A 167 2.17 -19.45 1.45
N ASP A 168 1.91 -19.97 0.25
CA ASP A 168 2.05 -19.21 -0.98
C ASP A 168 1.17 -17.93 -0.92
N GLY A 169 1.76 -16.79 -1.27
CA GLY A 169 1.09 -15.49 -1.20
C GLY A 169 1.09 -14.85 0.20
N GLY A 170 1.83 -15.40 1.15
CA GLY A 170 2.04 -14.82 2.49
C GLY A 170 0.73 -14.59 3.23
N THR A 171 0.37 -13.34 3.44
CA THR A 171 -0.90 -12.96 4.10
C THR A 171 -2.15 -13.37 3.30
N ARG A 172 -2.01 -13.74 2.03
CA ARG A 172 -3.12 -14.13 1.14
C ARG A 172 -4.23 -13.07 1.08
N LEU A 173 -3.86 -11.82 0.92
CA LEU A 173 -4.81 -10.74 0.70
C LEU A 173 -5.49 -10.89 -0.67
N THR A 174 -6.65 -10.26 -0.84
CA THR A 174 -7.30 -10.17 -2.15
C THR A 174 -6.44 -9.34 -3.10
N TYR A 175 -6.54 -9.63 -4.39
CA TYR A 175 -5.84 -8.81 -5.39
C TYR A 175 -6.30 -7.35 -5.34
N ALA A 176 -7.58 -7.07 -5.07
CA ALA A 176 -8.10 -5.72 -4.91
C ALA A 176 -7.39 -4.95 -3.77
N THR A 177 -7.20 -5.58 -2.61
CA THR A 177 -6.48 -4.97 -1.48
C THR A 177 -5.00 -4.76 -1.81
N LEU A 178 -4.34 -5.74 -2.45
CA LEU A 178 -2.94 -5.63 -2.87
C LEU A 178 -2.75 -4.55 -3.93
N GLY A 179 -3.64 -4.45 -4.92
CA GLY A 179 -3.60 -3.39 -5.93
C GLY A 179 -3.77 -2.00 -5.32
N THR A 180 -4.67 -1.87 -4.34
CA THR A 180 -4.89 -0.61 -3.60
C THR A 180 -3.69 -0.25 -2.70
N TYR A 181 -2.98 -1.24 -2.17
CA TYR A 181 -1.74 -1.04 -1.42
C TYR A 181 -0.57 -0.58 -2.30
N LEU A 182 -0.48 -1.08 -3.55
CA LEU A 182 0.61 -0.81 -4.48
C LEU A 182 0.64 0.66 -4.94
N LYS A 183 1.24 1.52 -4.13
CA LYS A 183 1.42 2.95 -4.43
C LYS A 183 2.30 3.17 -5.67
N TYR A 184 3.30 2.33 -5.86
CA TYR A 184 4.28 2.39 -6.95
C TYR A 184 4.37 1.02 -7.63
N PRO A 185 3.47 0.68 -8.59
CA PRO A 185 3.47 -0.62 -9.24
C PRO A 185 4.59 -0.71 -10.31
N TRP A 186 5.84 -0.59 -9.86
CA TRP A 186 7.06 -0.70 -10.68
C TRP A 186 8.28 -1.04 -9.82
N THR A 187 9.38 -1.43 -10.51
CA THR A 187 10.65 -1.83 -9.90
C THR A 187 11.61 -0.66 -9.69
N SER A 188 12.73 -0.92 -9.00
CA SER A 188 13.80 0.04 -8.77
C SER A 188 14.45 0.55 -10.06
N ARG A 189 14.63 -0.33 -11.07
CA ARG A 189 15.15 0.03 -12.39
C ARG A 189 14.32 1.09 -13.10
N HIS A 190 12.98 0.94 -13.03
CA HIS A 190 12.09 1.90 -13.64
C HIS A 190 12.11 3.25 -12.90
N ALA A 191 12.18 3.23 -11.57
CA ALA A 191 12.28 4.45 -10.77
C ALA A 191 13.56 5.25 -11.08
N GLU A 192 14.68 4.56 -11.32
CA GLU A 192 15.94 5.15 -11.73
C GLU A 192 15.84 5.79 -13.12
N ALA A 193 15.28 5.06 -14.09
CA ALA A 193 15.11 5.52 -15.47
C ALA A 193 14.22 6.79 -15.57
N LEU A 194 13.21 6.95 -14.69
CA LEU A 194 12.36 8.12 -14.63
C LEU A 194 13.00 9.33 -13.92
N GLY A 195 14.20 9.19 -13.36
CA GLY A 195 14.89 10.27 -12.65
C GLY A 195 14.14 10.78 -11.43
N TYR A 196 13.29 9.96 -10.81
CA TYR A 196 12.62 10.32 -9.56
C TYR A 196 13.65 10.64 -8.48
N LYS A 197 13.67 11.88 -8.00
CA LYS A 197 14.64 12.35 -6.97
C LYS A 197 14.67 11.51 -5.70
N LYS A 198 13.67 10.65 -5.48
CA LYS A 198 13.54 9.79 -4.29
C LYS A 198 13.49 8.29 -4.61
N HIS A 199 13.77 7.88 -5.86
CA HIS A 199 13.79 6.47 -6.28
C HIS A 199 12.62 5.62 -5.69
N LYS A 200 11.38 6.16 -5.72
CA LYS A 200 10.21 5.47 -5.15
C LYS A 200 9.76 4.34 -6.07
N PHE A 201 9.66 3.13 -5.52
CA PHE A 201 9.17 1.94 -6.21
C PHE A 201 8.46 1.00 -5.22
N GLY A 202 7.69 0.05 -5.69
CA GLY A 202 6.85 -0.79 -4.83
C GLY A 202 7.13 -2.28 -4.93
N CYS A 203 8.15 -2.69 -5.69
CA CYS A 203 8.47 -4.09 -5.91
C CYS A 203 9.97 -4.28 -6.13
N TYR A 204 10.59 -5.23 -5.43
CA TYR A 204 11.94 -5.70 -5.74
C TYR A 204 11.91 -6.70 -6.90
N GLN A 205 13.05 -6.95 -7.53
CA GLN A 205 13.17 -7.86 -8.67
C GLN A 205 12.68 -9.30 -8.33
N SER A 206 12.98 -9.76 -7.13
CA SER A 206 12.54 -11.09 -6.67
C SER A 206 11.01 -11.24 -6.57
N GLU A 207 10.27 -10.17 -6.39
CA GLU A 207 8.81 -10.16 -6.33
C GLU A 207 8.14 -9.71 -7.63
N LEU A 208 8.91 -9.40 -8.69
CA LEU A 208 8.36 -8.98 -9.98
C LEU A 208 7.31 -9.96 -10.53
N PRO A 209 7.49 -11.30 -10.47
CA PRO A 209 6.46 -12.23 -10.94
C PRO A 209 5.12 -12.11 -10.17
N LEU A 210 5.18 -11.76 -8.88
CA LEU A 210 3.98 -11.51 -8.07
C LEU A 210 3.30 -10.19 -8.46
N LEU A 211 4.08 -9.15 -8.74
CA LEU A 211 3.56 -7.88 -9.24
C LEU A 211 2.84 -8.07 -10.58
N GLU A 212 3.46 -8.79 -11.52
CA GLU A 212 2.87 -9.14 -12.82
C GLU A 212 1.56 -9.93 -12.66
N GLN A 213 1.56 -10.92 -11.79
CA GLN A 213 0.35 -11.71 -11.48
C GLN A 213 -0.78 -10.82 -10.96
N ILE A 214 -0.48 -9.91 -10.02
CA ILE A 214 -1.48 -9.02 -9.42
C ILE A 214 -2.03 -8.04 -10.47
N THR A 215 -1.15 -7.38 -11.22
CA THR A 215 -1.54 -6.38 -12.21
C THR A 215 -2.34 -7.00 -13.36
N HIS A 216 -1.95 -8.19 -13.81
CA HIS A 216 -2.70 -8.96 -14.81
C HIS A 216 -4.10 -9.34 -14.31
N LYS A 217 -4.21 -9.86 -13.07
CA LYS A 217 -5.50 -10.22 -12.46
C LYS A 217 -6.43 -9.02 -12.28
N LEU A 218 -5.90 -7.84 -12.02
CA LEU A 218 -6.65 -6.61 -11.86
C LEU A 218 -6.90 -5.87 -13.19
N GLY A 219 -6.41 -6.39 -14.32
CA GLY A 219 -6.52 -5.71 -15.61
C GLY A 219 -5.85 -4.33 -15.62
N MET A 220 -4.78 -4.15 -14.82
CA MET A 220 -4.03 -2.90 -14.76
C MET A 220 -3.14 -2.78 -16.01
N PRO A 221 -3.30 -1.74 -16.86
CA PRO A 221 -2.50 -1.58 -18.05
C PRO A 221 -1.00 -1.49 -17.74
N GLN A 222 -0.19 -2.22 -18.49
CA GLN A 222 1.25 -1.99 -18.51
C GLN A 222 1.54 -0.71 -19.29
N LEU A 223 2.29 0.20 -18.71
CA LEU A 223 2.62 1.50 -19.29
C LEU A 223 3.99 1.50 -19.97
N ASP A 224 4.94 0.79 -19.35
CA ASP A 224 6.31 0.60 -19.81
C ASP A 224 6.84 -0.75 -19.32
N ASP A 225 8.08 -1.06 -19.63
CA ASP A 225 8.78 -2.22 -19.08
C ASP A 225 8.81 -2.14 -17.53
N GLU A 226 8.37 -3.20 -16.88
CA GLU A 226 8.28 -3.31 -15.40
C GLU A 226 7.47 -2.20 -14.72
N ARG A 227 6.52 -1.55 -15.43
CA ARG A 227 5.65 -0.51 -14.89
C ARG A 227 4.21 -0.65 -15.33
N TRP A 228 3.30 -0.58 -14.38
CA TRP A 228 1.85 -0.64 -14.62
C TRP A 228 1.14 0.63 -14.13
N ALA A 229 -0.06 0.83 -14.66
CA ALA A 229 -0.96 1.86 -14.14
C ALA A 229 -1.32 1.57 -12.68
N ARG A 230 -1.62 2.62 -11.93
CA ARG A 230 -2.00 2.50 -10.52
C ARG A 230 -3.46 2.08 -10.38
N HIS A 231 -3.76 1.25 -9.39
CA HIS A 231 -5.14 0.96 -9.02
C HIS A 231 -5.87 2.25 -8.60
N PRO A 232 -7.12 2.50 -9.07
CA PRO A 232 -7.81 3.76 -8.75
C PRO A 232 -7.95 4.06 -7.26
N LEU A 233 -8.18 3.05 -6.43
CA LEU A 233 -8.36 3.24 -4.98
C LEU A 233 -7.08 3.64 -4.24
N VAL A 234 -5.89 3.48 -4.85
CA VAL A 234 -4.62 3.91 -4.22
C VAL A 234 -4.60 5.42 -3.95
N TYR A 235 -5.25 6.20 -4.80
CA TYR A 235 -5.34 7.65 -4.62
C TYR A 235 -6.12 8.05 -3.36
N LEU A 236 -7.07 7.21 -2.93
CA LEU A 236 -7.80 7.42 -1.67
C LEU A 236 -6.92 7.09 -0.46
N MET A 237 -6.09 6.06 -0.55
CA MET A 237 -5.11 5.73 0.48
C MET A 237 -4.09 6.87 0.66
N GLU A 238 -3.53 7.41 -0.44
CA GLU A 238 -2.62 8.56 -0.39
C GLU A 238 -3.30 9.80 0.17
N ALA A 239 -4.53 10.09 -0.27
CA ALA A 239 -5.28 11.23 0.25
C ALA A 239 -5.54 11.10 1.75
N ALA A 240 -5.81 9.89 2.25
CA ALA A 240 -6.02 9.63 3.67
C ALA A 240 -4.74 9.88 4.50
N ASP A 241 -3.57 9.44 4.00
CA ASP A 241 -2.28 9.67 4.64
C ASP A 241 -1.93 11.16 4.67
N ASP A 242 -2.05 11.85 3.54
CA ASP A 242 -1.83 13.30 3.44
C ASP A 242 -2.73 14.09 4.39
N MET A 243 -4.00 13.76 4.44
CA MET A 243 -4.98 14.46 5.30
C MET A 243 -4.67 14.29 6.78
N ARG A 244 -4.26 13.08 7.21
CA ARG A 244 -3.85 12.83 8.59
C ARG A 244 -2.64 13.68 8.95
N ASN A 245 -1.70 13.90 8.03
CA ASN A 245 -0.52 14.71 8.26
C ASN A 245 -0.87 16.22 8.38
N PHE A 246 -1.89 16.70 7.67
CA PHE A 246 -2.41 18.08 7.80
C PHE A 246 -3.07 18.34 9.16
N HIS A 247 -3.83 17.36 9.72
CA HIS A 247 -4.52 17.51 11.01
C HIS A 247 -3.61 17.61 12.23
N ARG A 248 -2.36 17.29 12.07
CA ARG A 248 -1.36 17.46 13.15
C ARG A 248 -1.20 18.91 13.58
N TYR A 249 -1.61 19.86 12.76
CA TYR A 249 -1.38 21.29 12.97
C TYR A 249 -2.65 22.13 13.14
N GLU A 250 -3.84 21.70 12.68
CA GLU A 250 -5.05 22.52 12.72
C GLU A 250 -6.37 21.73 12.72
N ARG A 251 -7.09 21.68 13.86
CA ARG A 251 -8.53 21.42 14.06
C ARG A 251 -9.06 19.97 14.18
N PRO A 252 -10.23 19.79 14.90
CA PRO A 252 -10.80 18.50 15.24
C PRO A 252 -11.44 17.78 14.05
N ALA A 253 -11.60 16.45 14.16
CA ALA A 253 -12.07 15.52 13.15
C ALA A 253 -13.41 15.87 12.45
N SER A 254 -14.25 16.72 13.04
CA SER A 254 -15.51 17.18 12.47
C SER A 254 -15.36 18.08 11.22
N CYS A 255 -14.14 18.61 10.97
CA CYS A 255 -13.81 19.45 9.81
C CYS A 255 -13.26 18.67 8.61
N LEU A 256 -13.18 17.34 8.71
CA LEU A 256 -12.59 16.43 7.69
C LEU A 256 -13.34 16.39 6.35
N LEU A 257 -14.51 17.00 6.27
CA LEU A 257 -15.30 17.13 5.05
C LEU A 257 -15.18 18.52 4.40
N SER A 258 -14.09 19.23 4.69
CA SER A 258 -13.85 20.57 4.14
C SER A 258 -13.66 20.57 2.61
N GLU A 259 -13.78 21.76 1.98
CA GLU A 259 -13.64 21.96 0.53
C GLU A 259 -12.30 21.43 -0.05
N ALA A 260 -11.23 21.40 0.74
CA ALA A 260 -9.95 20.83 0.35
C ALA A 260 -10.04 19.30 0.14
N LEU A 261 -10.81 18.61 0.96
CA LEU A 261 -11.13 17.19 0.82
C LEU A 261 -11.93 16.93 -0.46
N LEU A 262 -12.98 17.70 -0.67
CA LEU A 262 -13.82 17.62 -1.87
C LEU A 262 -13.01 17.93 -3.14
N GLY A 263 -12.05 18.84 -3.08
CA GLY A 263 -11.14 19.16 -4.18
C GLY A 263 -10.22 17.98 -4.54
N ARG A 264 -9.61 17.33 -3.54
CA ARG A 264 -8.76 16.14 -3.75
C ARG A 264 -9.57 14.91 -4.16
N LEU A 265 -10.73 14.69 -3.57
CA LEU A 265 -11.69 13.67 -4.01
C LEU A 265 -12.13 13.89 -5.46
N ARG A 266 -12.41 15.12 -5.88
CA ARG A 266 -12.73 15.45 -7.28
C ARG A 266 -11.57 15.15 -8.22
N LEU A 267 -10.33 15.39 -7.81
CA LEU A 267 -9.15 15.01 -8.58
C LEU A 267 -9.02 13.49 -8.66
N SER A 268 -9.12 12.78 -7.55
CA SER A 268 -9.09 11.31 -7.50
C SER A 268 -10.22 10.71 -8.35
N LEU A 269 -11.45 11.23 -8.24
CA LEU A 269 -12.60 10.80 -9.05
C LEU A 269 -12.41 11.08 -10.55
N ARG A 270 -11.72 12.17 -10.93
CA ARG A 270 -11.35 12.41 -12.35
C ARG A 270 -10.38 11.36 -12.87
N TYR A 271 -9.43 10.93 -12.05
CA TYR A 271 -8.52 9.82 -12.39
C TYR A 271 -9.26 8.49 -12.44
N ILE A 272 -10.12 8.23 -11.46
CA ILE A 272 -10.96 7.02 -11.38
C ILE A 272 -11.89 6.89 -12.59
N ARG A 273 -12.53 7.98 -13.04
CA ARG A 273 -13.42 7.97 -14.21
C ARG A 273 -12.71 7.97 -15.56
N LYS A 274 -11.42 8.30 -15.61
CA LYS A 274 -10.60 8.24 -16.83
C LYS A 274 -9.82 6.93 -16.95
N ALA A 275 -9.73 6.14 -15.89
CA ALA A 275 -9.14 4.82 -15.87
C ALA A 275 -10.15 3.75 -16.31
#